data_c03b082cc7b773355da746c0d985b5c7
#
_entry.id   c03b082cc7b773355da746c0d985b5c7
#
_cell.length_a   1.000
_cell.length_b   1.000
_cell.length_c   1.000
_cell.angle_alpha   90.00
_cell.angle_beta   90.00
_cell.angle_gamma   90.00
#
_symmetry.space_group_name_H-M   'P 1'
#
loop_
_entity.id
_entity.type
_entity.pdbx_description
1 polymer ?
#
loop_
_entity_poly.entity_id
_entity_poly.type
_entity_poly.pdbx_seq_one_letter_code
_entity_poly.pdbx_strand_id
1 'polypeptide(L)'
;METDIAEGGHILSLGTVETILELNQRLAAHKQPGHFLPFEKLLDLFRKYDVLVGAAHPYRAGGHIPELPREQLERLDFLDLNGKDVAEDRERAERLTRSLGERLHKPVVSGSDTHQAVQYGCIWTEFAEKPATLDELRRQISAGAYQIMVSEQAAFQVKTAGILKRALKEIHALGGDYVGVLLGGGKEQDSCSFSDRLAVAYQTVVIDYSPKAGEMADRIQLAANEMSRKGFELVSATTTGSAKGILVFRGKGM
;
A
#
# COMPACT_ATOMS: atom_id res chain seq x y z
N MET A 1 5.06 10.19 -5.89
CA MET A 1 6.22 9.46 -5.29
C MET A 1 6.39 9.97 -3.87
N GLU A 2 6.74 9.08 -2.94
CA GLU A 2 7.10 9.44 -1.57
C GLU A 2 8.62 9.36 -1.41
N THR A 3 9.21 10.31 -0.67
CA THR A 3 10.66 10.45 -0.52
C THR A 3 10.99 10.81 0.93
N ASP A 4 11.92 10.05 1.53
CA ASP A 4 12.46 10.34 2.86
C ASP A 4 13.36 11.58 2.85
N ILE A 5 13.39 12.33 3.94
CA ILE A 5 14.29 13.47 4.16
C ILE A 5 15.25 13.21 5.35
N ALA A 6 16.39 13.86 5.31
CA ALA A 6 17.45 13.68 6.32
C ALA A 6 17.01 14.08 7.74
N GLU A 7 16.12 15.05 7.86
CA GLU A 7 15.56 15.54 9.12
C GLU A 7 14.54 14.56 9.74
N GLY A 8 14.11 13.56 8.98
CA GLY A 8 13.04 12.63 9.35
C GLY A 8 11.66 13.11 8.92
N GLY A 9 10.98 12.26 8.22
CA GLY A 9 9.67 12.49 7.62
C GLY A 9 9.68 12.23 6.11
N HIS A 10 8.51 12.30 5.49
CA HIS A 10 8.33 11.95 4.10
C HIS A 10 7.67 13.09 3.33
N ILE A 11 8.12 13.28 2.09
CA ILE A 11 7.62 14.29 1.17
C ILE A 11 7.01 13.59 -0.05
N LEU A 12 5.80 14.00 -0.39
CA LEU A 12 5.09 13.55 -1.59
C LEU A 12 5.42 14.45 -2.78
N SER A 13 5.63 13.84 -3.94
CA SER A 13 5.65 14.55 -5.22
C SER A 13 4.61 13.95 -6.16
N LEU A 14 3.75 14.81 -6.72
CA LEU A 14 2.73 14.47 -7.70
C LEU A 14 3.13 15.10 -9.04
N GLY A 15 3.18 14.31 -10.09
CA GLY A 15 3.57 14.76 -11.44
C GLY A 15 3.21 13.71 -12.47
N THR A 16 3.60 13.92 -13.72
CA THR A 16 3.44 12.91 -14.76
C THR A 16 4.30 11.69 -14.46
N VAL A 17 3.95 10.57 -15.06
CA VAL A 17 4.72 9.31 -14.87
C VAL A 17 6.17 9.51 -15.26
N GLU A 18 6.43 10.18 -16.39
CA GLU A 18 7.78 10.45 -16.90
C GLU A 18 8.59 11.31 -15.92
N THR A 19 8.01 12.38 -15.41
CA THR A 19 8.64 13.27 -14.43
C THR A 19 8.98 12.51 -13.14
N ILE A 20 8.05 11.71 -12.65
CA ILE A 20 8.26 10.92 -11.43
C ILE A 20 9.33 9.84 -11.62
N LEU A 21 9.37 9.18 -12.78
CA LEU A 21 10.42 8.20 -13.09
C LEU A 21 11.81 8.85 -13.17
N GLU A 22 11.93 10.01 -13.79
CA GLU A 22 13.18 10.75 -13.83
C GLU A 22 13.64 11.17 -12.42
N LEU A 23 12.75 11.75 -11.62
CA LEU A 23 13.04 12.10 -10.23
C LEU A 23 13.47 10.88 -9.42
N ASN A 24 12.80 9.75 -9.59
CA ASN A 24 13.13 8.49 -8.92
C ASN A 24 14.54 7.98 -9.26
N GLN A 25 14.99 8.17 -10.51
CA GLN A 25 16.35 7.85 -10.94
C GLN A 25 17.38 8.82 -10.33
N ARG A 26 17.11 10.13 -10.34
CA ARG A 26 17.99 11.12 -9.73
C ARG A 26 18.16 10.95 -8.23
N LEU A 27 17.13 10.47 -7.56
CA LEU A 27 17.14 10.20 -6.13
C LEU A 27 17.70 8.82 -5.77
N ALA A 28 18.13 8.00 -6.74
CA ALA A 28 18.55 6.62 -6.50
C ALA A 28 19.65 6.48 -5.42
N ALA A 29 20.62 7.41 -5.40
CA ALA A 29 21.69 7.44 -4.40
C ALA A 29 21.24 7.91 -3.00
N HIS A 30 20.02 8.47 -2.89
CA HIS A 30 19.49 9.10 -1.68
C HIS A 30 18.33 8.32 -1.04
N LYS A 31 18.23 7.01 -1.30
CA LYS A 31 17.13 6.16 -0.82
C LYS A 31 17.50 5.30 0.40
N GLN A 32 18.71 5.43 0.89
CA GLN A 32 19.18 4.63 2.01
C GLN A 32 19.35 5.49 3.26
N PRO A 33 19.09 4.95 4.45
CA PRO A 33 19.37 5.65 5.71
C PRO A 33 20.79 6.20 5.73
N GLY A 34 20.94 7.46 6.17
CA GLY A 34 22.21 8.19 6.16
C GLY A 34 22.58 8.86 4.84
N HIS A 35 21.81 8.62 3.76
CA HIS A 35 22.02 9.25 2.44
C HIS A 35 20.82 10.10 1.99
N PHE A 36 19.76 10.19 2.78
CA PHE A 36 18.59 11.01 2.45
C PHE A 36 19.00 12.47 2.25
N LEU A 37 18.37 13.14 1.29
CA LEU A 37 18.61 14.56 1.08
C LEU A 37 18.02 15.38 2.23
N PRO A 38 18.69 16.45 2.68
CA PRO A 38 18.05 17.48 3.48
C PRO A 38 16.82 18.06 2.76
N PHE A 39 15.79 18.39 3.53
CA PHE A 39 14.51 18.87 2.98
C PHE A 39 14.68 20.04 2.01
N GLU A 40 15.52 21.03 2.36
CA GLU A 40 15.80 22.17 1.48
C GLU A 40 16.37 21.74 0.12
N LYS A 41 17.31 20.78 0.13
CA LYS A 41 17.92 20.26 -1.11
C LYS A 41 16.93 19.49 -1.97
N LEU A 42 16.03 18.74 -1.32
CA LEU A 42 14.96 18.03 -2.01
C LEU A 42 13.99 19.02 -2.66
N LEU A 43 13.60 20.09 -1.96
CA LEU A 43 12.75 21.15 -2.52
C LEU A 43 13.43 21.88 -3.71
N ASP A 44 14.73 22.11 -3.63
CA ASP A 44 15.50 22.72 -4.74
C ASP A 44 15.59 21.81 -5.96
N LEU A 45 15.64 20.49 -5.74
CA LEU A 45 15.55 19.52 -6.82
C LEU A 45 14.15 19.55 -7.45
N PHE A 46 13.09 19.44 -6.65
CA PHE A 46 11.71 19.40 -7.13
C PHE A 46 11.30 20.68 -7.91
N ARG A 47 11.83 21.85 -7.52
CA ARG A 47 11.59 23.13 -8.25
C ARG A 47 12.00 23.08 -9.72
N LYS A 48 12.87 22.17 -10.12
CA LYS A 48 13.33 22.01 -11.51
C LYS A 48 12.35 21.21 -12.37
N TYR A 49 11.27 20.73 -11.76
CA TYR A 49 10.28 19.87 -12.40
C TYR A 49 8.87 20.41 -12.19
N ASP A 50 7.98 20.08 -13.10
CA ASP A 50 6.56 20.34 -12.91
C ASP A 50 5.96 19.23 -12.02
N VAL A 51 5.97 19.50 -10.72
CA VAL A 51 5.40 18.62 -9.69
C VAL A 51 4.70 19.45 -8.63
N LEU A 52 3.67 18.86 -7.99
CA LEU A 52 3.13 19.33 -6.72
C LEU A 52 3.87 18.64 -5.59
N VAL A 53 4.22 19.39 -4.55
CA VAL A 53 4.99 18.89 -3.41
C VAL A 53 4.19 19.00 -2.13
N GLY A 54 4.07 17.89 -1.38
CA GLY A 54 3.30 17.87 -0.15
C GLY A 54 4.03 17.15 0.99
N ALA A 55 3.68 17.48 2.23
CA ALA A 55 4.14 16.73 3.40
C ALA A 55 3.25 15.50 3.60
N ALA A 56 3.83 14.30 3.56
CA ALA A 56 3.13 13.08 3.92
C ALA A 56 2.99 12.99 5.45
N HIS A 57 1.79 12.62 5.93
CA HIS A 57 1.52 12.31 7.35
C HIS A 57 2.41 13.10 8.35
N PRO A 58 2.32 14.44 8.38
CA PRO A 58 3.30 15.31 9.02
C PRO A 58 3.51 15.08 10.53
N TYR A 59 2.54 14.47 11.20
CA TYR A 59 2.58 14.20 12.65
C TYR A 59 2.82 12.73 13.01
N ARG A 60 3.25 11.92 12.05
CA ARG A 60 3.58 10.52 12.32
C ARG A 60 4.79 10.42 13.24
N ALA A 61 4.74 9.49 14.19
CA ALA A 61 5.84 9.24 15.11
C ALA A 61 7.15 8.93 14.36
N GLY A 62 8.22 9.60 14.75
CA GLY A 62 9.54 9.51 14.11
C GLY A 62 9.75 10.48 12.94
N GLY A 63 8.72 11.27 12.56
CA GLY A 63 8.84 12.37 11.63
C GLY A 63 8.97 13.71 12.34
N HIS A 64 9.70 14.65 11.72
CA HIS A 64 9.97 16.00 12.27
C HIS A 64 9.46 17.13 11.37
N ILE A 65 8.56 16.83 10.44
CA ILE A 65 8.07 17.82 9.46
C ILE A 65 7.53 19.10 10.13
N PRO A 66 6.71 19.07 11.21
CA PRO A 66 6.19 20.29 11.81
C PRO A 66 7.25 21.19 12.48
N GLU A 67 8.46 20.65 12.71
CA GLU A 67 9.60 21.31 13.36
C GLU A 67 10.54 21.96 12.34
N LEU A 68 10.33 21.69 11.04
CA LEU A 68 11.15 22.27 9.98
C LEU A 68 10.95 23.78 9.87
N PRO A 69 11.95 24.52 9.35
CA PRO A 69 11.86 25.98 9.17
C PRO A 69 10.61 26.38 8.37
N ARG A 70 9.90 27.38 8.87
CA ARG A 70 8.67 27.86 8.27
C ARG A 70 8.82 28.21 6.78
N GLU A 71 9.93 28.86 6.43
CA GLU A 71 10.25 29.28 5.05
C GLU A 71 10.35 28.06 4.10
N GLN A 72 10.80 26.91 4.62
CA GLN A 72 10.85 25.67 3.85
C GLN A 72 9.46 25.04 3.74
N LEU A 73 8.69 25.00 4.83
CA LEU A 73 7.32 24.48 4.83
C LEU A 73 6.37 25.28 3.93
N GLU A 74 6.56 26.59 3.83
CA GLU A 74 5.80 27.46 2.92
C GLU A 74 6.02 27.14 1.43
N ARG A 75 7.07 26.40 1.09
CA ARG A 75 7.34 25.92 -0.27
C ARG A 75 6.53 24.68 -0.66
N LEU A 76 5.83 24.03 0.29
CA LEU A 76 4.91 22.94 0.01
C LEU A 76 3.65 23.47 -0.70
N ASP A 77 3.03 22.61 -1.51
CA ASP A 77 1.75 22.89 -2.16
C ASP A 77 0.56 22.40 -1.32
N PHE A 78 0.73 21.32 -0.56
CA PHE A 78 -0.34 20.71 0.25
C PHE A 78 0.22 19.92 1.44
N LEU A 79 -0.69 19.51 2.34
CA LEU A 79 -0.42 18.56 3.42
C LEU A 79 -1.30 17.33 3.25
N ASP A 80 -0.80 16.15 3.63
CA ASP A 80 -1.52 14.88 3.56
C ASP A 80 -2.15 14.50 4.89
N LEU A 81 -3.47 14.36 4.90
CA LEU A 81 -4.22 13.70 5.97
C LEU A 81 -4.25 12.21 5.68
N ASN A 82 -3.39 11.47 6.32
CA ASN A 82 -3.09 10.10 5.99
C ASN A 82 -4.09 9.09 6.57
N GLY A 83 -4.40 8.07 5.78
CA GLY A 83 -5.38 7.05 6.15
C GLY A 83 -5.02 6.24 7.38
N LYS A 84 -3.74 5.97 7.61
CA LYS A 84 -3.31 5.24 8.82
C LYS A 84 -3.52 6.09 10.06
N ASP A 85 -3.13 7.36 10.03
CA ASP A 85 -3.26 8.25 11.19
C ASP A 85 -4.73 8.52 11.53
N VAL A 86 -5.59 8.66 10.51
CA VAL A 86 -7.05 8.77 10.66
C VAL A 86 -7.67 7.50 11.24
N ALA A 87 -7.19 6.33 10.83
CA ALA A 87 -7.68 5.06 11.36
C ALA A 87 -7.24 4.79 12.81
N GLU A 88 -6.11 5.34 13.24
CA GLU A 88 -5.61 5.24 14.61
C GLU A 88 -6.29 6.25 15.55
N ASP A 89 -6.35 7.52 15.18
CA ASP A 89 -7.00 8.60 15.95
C ASP A 89 -7.43 9.72 14.99
N ARG A 90 -8.67 9.63 14.53
CA ARG A 90 -9.23 10.55 13.55
C ARG A 90 -9.25 12.01 14.04
N GLU A 91 -9.72 12.25 15.25
CA GLU A 91 -9.84 13.60 15.78
C GLU A 91 -8.49 14.30 15.91
N ARG A 92 -7.51 13.57 16.42
CA ARG A 92 -6.15 14.07 16.55
C ARG A 92 -5.52 14.33 15.19
N ALA A 93 -5.62 13.39 14.25
CA ALA A 93 -5.05 13.49 12.92
C ALA A 93 -5.63 14.70 12.16
N GLU A 94 -6.97 14.83 12.11
CA GLU A 94 -7.64 15.94 11.47
C GLU A 94 -7.28 17.28 12.13
N ARG A 95 -7.36 17.38 13.44
CA ARG A 95 -7.06 18.62 14.16
C ARG A 95 -5.63 19.09 13.91
N LEU A 96 -4.63 18.22 14.06
CA LEU A 96 -3.23 18.59 13.93
C LEU A 96 -2.89 18.96 12.49
N THR A 97 -3.31 18.16 11.50
CA THR A 97 -2.98 18.40 10.09
C THR A 97 -3.67 19.66 9.57
N ARG A 98 -4.95 19.88 9.92
CA ARG A 98 -5.67 21.10 9.53
C ARG A 98 -5.08 22.36 10.19
N SER A 99 -4.76 22.30 11.48
CA SER A 99 -4.10 23.43 12.19
C SER A 99 -2.75 23.79 11.55
N LEU A 100 -1.98 22.80 11.10
CA LEU A 100 -0.75 23.05 10.35
C LEU A 100 -1.05 23.71 8.99
N GLY A 101 -2.08 23.20 8.29
CA GLY A 101 -2.53 23.78 7.03
C GLY A 101 -2.96 25.23 7.15
N GLU A 102 -3.76 25.55 8.17
CA GLU A 102 -4.18 26.93 8.48
C GLU A 102 -2.99 27.85 8.77
N ARG A 103 -2.05 27.39 9.61
CA ARG A 103 -0.84 28.14 9.97
C ARG A 103 0.06 28.45 8.77
N LEU A 104 0.13 27.51 7.80
CA LEU A 104 0.98 27.61 6.61
C LEU A 104 0.20 28.13 5.40
N HIS A 105 -1.12 28.34 5.51
CA HIS A 105 -2.01 28.64 4.39
C HIS A 105 -1.90 27.61 3.26
N LYS A 106 -1.86 26.32 3.64
CA LYS A 106 -1.77 25.19 2.70
C LYS A 106 -3.01 24.31 2.76
N PRO A 107 -3.52 23.89 1.59
CA PRO A 107 -4.64 22.95 1.54
C PRO A 107 -4.25 21.60 2.15
N VAL A 108 -5.23 20.91 2.70
CA VAL A 108 -5.09 19.54 3.21
C VAL A 108 -5.83 18.61 2.26
N VAL A 109 -5.12 17.71 1.64
CA VAL A 109 -5.67 16.59 0.85
C VAL A 109 -5.47 15.27 1.62
N SER A 110 -5.91 14.16 1.07
CA SER A 110 -5.78 12.87 1.75
C SER A 110 -5.39 11.75 0.81
N GLY A 111 -4.71 10.75 1.36
CA GLY A 111 -4.34 9.54 0.66
C GLY A 111 -4.27 8.33 1.60
N SER A 112 -4.53 7.15 1.05
CA SER A 112 -4.61 5.92 1.86
C SER A 112 -3.25 5.34 2.26
N ASP A 113 -2.14 5.83 1.71
CA ASP A 113 -0.79 5.31 2.00
C ASP A 113 -0.75 3.78 1.87
N THR A 114 -1.24 3.27 0.74
CA THR A 114 -1.57 1.88 0.52
C THR A 114 -0.33 1.00 0.42
N HIS A 115 -0.14 0.11 1.40
CA HIS A 115 0.90 -0.92 1.41
C HIS A 115 0.36 -2.30 1.03
N GLN A 116 -0.94 -2.53 1.20
CA GLN A 116 -1.65 -3.76 0.88
C GLN A 116 -2.98 -3.41 0.21
N ALA A 117 -3.41 -4.19 -0.78
CA ALA A 117 -4.62 -3.92 -1.57
C ALA A 117 -5.87 -3.64 -0.71
N VAL A 118 -6.01 -4.30 0.44
CA VAL A 118 -7.13 -4.10 1.37
C VAL A 118 -7.19 -2.68 1.94
N GLN A 119 -6.07 -1.96 1.97
CA GLN A 119 -5.99 -0.59 2.51
C GLN A 119 -6.45 0.46 1.49
N TYR A 120 -6.50 0.10 0.20
CA TYR A 120 -6.89 1.03 -0.85
C TYR A 120 -8.28 1.61 -0.59
N GLY A 121 -8.39 2.95 -0.69
CA GLY A 121 -9.65 3.65 -0.47
C GLY A 121 -10.09 3.72 1.01
N CYS A 122 -9.19 3.50 2.01
CA CYS A 122 -9.55 3.76 3.41
C CYS A 122 -9.79 5.25 3.68
N ILE A 123 -9.12 6.13 2.94
CA ILE A 123 -9.37 7.57 2.83
C ILE A 123 -9.00 8.01 1.41
N TRP A 124 -9.69 9.00 0.86
CA TRP A 124 -9.37 9.60 -0.44
C TRP A 124 -9.81 11.05 -0.55
N THR A 125 -9.20 11.76 -1.48
CA THR A 125 -9.65 13.10 -1.90
C THR A 125 -10.56 12.94 -3.11
N GLU A 126 -11.80 13.36 -2.98
CA GLU A 126 -12.80 13.40 -4.05
C GLU A 126 -12.86 14.79 -4.65
N PHE A 127 -12.42 14.93 -5.89
CA PHE A 127 -12.43 16.21 -6.59
C PHE A 127 -13.81 16.49 -7.20
N ALA A 128 -14.17 17.77 -7.25
CA ALA A 128 -15.44 18.20 -7.85
C ALA A 128 -15.56 17.83 -9.33
N GLU A 129 -14.41 17.87 -10.04
CA GLU A 129 -14.29 17.45 -11.43
C GLU A 129 -13.04 16.56 -11.58
N LYS A 130 -13.08 15.60 -12.49
CA LYS A 130 -11.92 14.75 -12.76
C LYS A 130 -10.80 15.59 -13.40
N PRO A 131 -9.68 15.86 -12.72
CA PRO A 131 -8.58 16.58 -13.32
C PRO A 131 -7.91 15.71 -14.41
N ALA A 132 -7.77 16.26 -15.62
CA ALA A 132 -7.11 15.59 -16.73
C ALA A 132 -5.63 15.94 -16.83
N THR A 133 -5.22 17.06 -16.21
CA THR A 133 -3.85 17.57 -16.23
C THR A 133 -3.37 17.92 -14.83
N LEU A 134 -2.03 18.04 -14.67
CA LEU A 134 -1.44 18.47 -13.39
C LEU A 134 -1.86 19.90 -13.02
N ASP A 135 -2.04 20.78 -14.01
CA ASP A 135 -2.51 22.15 -13.77
C ASP A 135 -3.96 22.20 -13.30
N GLU A 136 -4.82 21.33 -13.80
CA GLU A 136 -6.20 21.20 -13.30
C GLU A 136 -6.20 20.67 -11.89
N LEU A 137 -5.39 19.67 -11.57
CA LEU A 137 -5.21 19.17 -10.22
C LEU A 137 -4.73 20.26 -9.27
N ARG A 138 -3.71 21.01 -9.67
CA ARG A 138 -3.16 22.15 -8.91
C ARG A 138 -4.23 23.19 -8.62
N ARG A 139 -5.02 23.57 -9.63
CA ARG A 139 -6.12 24.52 -9.48
C ARG A 139 -7.19 24.04 -8.50
N GLN A 140 -7.63 22.78 -8.62
CA GLN A 140 -8.65 22.22 -7.73
C GLN A 140 -8.16 22.12 -6.29
N ILE A 141 -6.91 21.70 -6.07
CA ILE A 141 -6.30 21.66 -4.73
C ILE A 141 -6.23 23.08 -4.15
N SER A 142 -5.72 24.04 -4.89
CA SER A 142 -5.57 25.42 -4.41
C SER A 142 -6.93 26.12 -4.17
N ALA A 143 -7.95 25.79 -4.95
CA ALA A 143 -9.29 26.32 -4.80
C ALA A 143 -10.12 25.62 -3.70
N GLY A 144 -9.63 24.51 -3.12
CA GLY A 144 -10.40 23.69 -2.19
C GLY A 144 -11.61 23.00 -2.86
N ALA A 145 -11.55 22.78 -4.18
CA ALA A 145 -12.63 22.18 -4.97
C ALA A 145 -12.62 20.63 -4.84
N TYR A 146 -12.64 20.15 -3.62
CA TYR A 146 -12.63 18.72 -3.28
C TYR A 146 -13.20 18.47 -1.89
N GLN A 147 -13.47 17.20 -1.61
CA GLN A 147 -13.85 16.71 -0.28
C GLN A 147 -12.92 15.58 0.15
N ILE A 148 -12.68 15.47 1.45
CA ILE A 148 -11.95 14.34 2.02
C ILE A 148 -12.99 13.32 2.49
N MET A 149 -12.90 12.13 1.92
CA MET A 149 -13.78 11.00 2.20
C MET A 149 -13.05 9.95 3.01
N VAL A 150 -13.69 9.43 4.05
CA VAL A 150 -13.16 8.39 4.92
C VAL A 150 -14.09 7.19 4.85
N SER A 151 -13.57 6.02 4.53
CA SER A 151 -14.32 4.78 4.53
C SER A 151 -14.82 4.45 5.96
N GLU A 152 -16.05 3.98 6.06
CA GLU A 152 -16.56 3.44 7.33
C GLU A 152 -15.75 2.26 7.85
N GLN A 153 -15.05 1.57 6.93
CA GLN A 153 -14.17 0.43 7.22
C GLN A 153 -12.69 0.81 7.36
N ALA A 154 -12.34 2.11 7.39
CA ALA A 154 -10.95 2.57 7.39
C ALA A 154 -10.10 1.89 8.47
N ALA A 155 -10.60 1.81 9.70
CA ALA A 155 -9.90 1.16 10.81
C ALA A 155 -9.66 -0.34 10.56
N PHE A 156 -10.64 -1.05 10.00
CA PHE A 156 -10.50 -2.46 9.64
C PHE A 156 -9.49 -2.64 8.50
N GLN A 157 -9.58 -1.84 7.46
CA GLN A 157 -8.70 -1.90 6.30
C GLN A 157 -7.23 -1.68 6.69
N VAL A 158 -6.96 -0.63 7.48
CA VAL A 158 -5.61 -0.29 7.95
C VAL A 158 -5.06 -1.35 8.91
N LYS A 159 -5.88 -1.82 9.85
CA LYS A 159 -5.47 -2.88 10.79
C LYS A 159 -5.13 -4.18 10.06
N THR A 160 -5.96 -4.58 9.10
CA THR A 160 -5.72 -5.78 8.27
C THR A 160 -4.46 -5.64 7.46
N ALA A 161 -4.24 -4.48 6.79
CA ALA A 161 -3.02 -4.21 6.05
C ALA A 161 -1.78 -4.28 6.95
N GLY A 162 -1.85 -3.77 8.18
CA GLY A 162 -0.77 -3.84 9.16
C GLY A 162 -0.44 -5.26 9.59
N ILE A 163 -1.45 -6.12 9.74
CA ILE A 163 -1.25 -7.56 10.05
C ILE A 163 -0.57 -8.26 8.87
N LEU A 164 -1.08 -8.06 7.66
CA LEU A 164 -0.49 -8.64 6.44
C LEU A 164 0.96 -8.20 6.24
N LYS A 165 1.24 -6.89 6.40
CA LYS A 165 2.60 -6.34 6.28
C LYS A 165 3.57 -7.01 7.26
N ARG A 166 3.15 -7.24 8.52
CA ARG A 166 3.99 -7.93 9.53
C ARG A 166 4.19 -9.39 9.17
N ALA A 167 3.13 -10.11 8.82
CA ALA A 167 3.22 -11.50 8.43
C ALA A 167 4.17 -11.71 7.23
N LEU A 168 4.06 -10.86 6.20
CA LEU A 168 4.96 -10.92 5.04
C LEU A 168 6.42 -10.63 5.40
N LYS A 169 6.68 -9.68 6.32
CA LYS A 169 8.04 -9.41 6.82
C LYS A 169 8.62 -10.58 7.58
N GLU A 170 7.81 -11.25 8.41
CA GLU A 170 8.24 -12.43 9.15
C GLU A 170 8.52 -13.61 8.20
N ILE A 171 7.65 -13.86 7.21
CA ILE A 171 7.87 -14.87 6.17
C ILE A 171 9.19 -14.60 5.42
N HIS A 172 9.43 -13.35 5.04
CA HIS A 172 10.68 -12.95 4.38
C HIS A 172 11.91 -13.19 5.28
N ALA A 173 11.83 -12.81 6.55
CA ALA A 173 12.91 -13.03 7.52
C ALA A 173 13.22 -14.52 7.76
N LEU A 174 12.23 -15.40 7.56
CA LEU A 174 12.40 -16.85 7.61
C LEU A 174 12.91 -17.45 6.28
N GLY A 175 13.23 -16.62 5.28
CA GLY A 175 13.73 -17.07 3.98
C GLY A 175 12.63 -17.47 2.99
N GLY A 176 11.37 -17.13 3.25
CA GLY A 176 10.27 -17.36 2.33
C GLY A 176 10.24 -16.34 1.17
N ASP A 177 10.02 -16.83 -0.05
CA ASP A 177 9.81 -15.99 -1.23
C ASP A 177 8.32 -15.63 -1.37
N TYR A 178 7.89 -14.60 -0.64
CA TYR A 178 6.51 -14.11 -0.73
C TYR A 178 6.21 -13.39 -2.05
N VAL A 179 7.23 -12.87 -2.74
CA VAL A 179 7.07 -12.19 -4.04
C VAL A 179 6.70 -13.20 -5.11
N GLY A 180 7.37 -14.33 -5.14
CA GLY A 180 7.02 -15.45 -6.02
C GLY A 180 5.59 -15.95 -5.78
N VAL A 181 5.19 -16.06 -4.51
CA VAL A 181 3.82 -16.45 -4.14
C VAL A 181 2.77 -15.43 -4.60
N LEU A 182 3.04 -14.12 -4.41
CA LEU A 182 2.08 -13.07 -4.78
C LEU A 182 1.97 -12.86 -6.30
N LEU A 183 3.05 -13.02 -7.03
CA LEU A 183 3.09 -12.78 -8.48
C LEU A 183 2.78 -14.02 -9.31
N GLY A 184 2.55 -15.17 -8.68
CA GLY A 184 2.29 -16.44 -9.38
C GLY A 184 3.44 -16.88 -10.29
N GLY A 185 4.63 -16.32 -10.09
CA GLY A 185 5.80 -16.49 -10.92
C GLY A 185 6.98 -17.17 -10.23
N GLY A 186 6.73 -18.13 -9.36
CA GLY A 186 7.81 -18.98 -8.86
C GLY A 186 8.46 -19.71 -10.00
N LYS A 187 9.64 -19.23 -10.47
CA LYS A 187 10.56 -20.11 -11.19
C LYS A 187 10.84 -21.28 -10.27
N GLU A 188 10.70 -22.50 -10.79
CA GLU A 188 11.32 -23.67 -10.19
C GLU A 188 12.82 -23.37 -10.02
N GLN A 189 13.19 -22.77 -8.90
CA GLN A 189 14.54 -22.77 -8.40
C GLN A 189 14.55 -23.75 -7.24
N ASP A 190 15.49 -24.68 -7.35
CA ASP A 190 15.77 -25.73 -6.39
C ASP A 190 15.40 -25.36 -4.95
N SER A 191 14.17 -25.68 -4.55
CA SER A 191 13.63 -25.42 -3.23
C SER A 191 13.97 -26.55 -2.27
N CYS A 192 15.25 -26.84 -2.16
CA CYS A 192 15.74 -27.88 -1.25
C CYS A 192 15.89 -27.45 0.21
N SER A 193 15.38 -26.27 0.62
CA SER A 193 15.60 -25.82 2.00
C SER A 193 14.35 -25.59 2.86
N PHE A 194 13.18 -25.38 2.27
CA PHE A 194 11.97 -25.12 3.05
C PHE A 194 11.05 -26.35 3.14
N SER A 195 10.96 -27.15 2.08
CA SER A 195 10.17 -28.40 2.08
C SER A 195 10.74 -29.48 2.98
N ASP A 196 12.04 -29.50 3.22
CA ASP A 196 12.71 -30.49 4.07
C ASP A 196 12.53 -30.21 5.59
N ARG A 197 12.01 -29.04 5.98
CA ARG A 197 11.79 -28.69 7.39
C ARG A 197 10.34 -28.86 7.86
N LEU A 198 9.38 -28.96 6.95
CA LEU A 198 7.99 -29.25 7.25
C LEU A 198 7.60 -30.54 6.53
N ALA A 199 7.47 -31.61 7.27
CA ALA A 199 7.08 -32.95 6.78
C ALA A 199 5.67 -33.02 6.16
N VAL A 200 5.07 -31.86 5.77
CA VAL A 200 3.73 -31.77 5.19
C VAL A 200 3.76 -30.88 3.95
N ALA A 201 3.61 -31.48 2.77
CA ALA A 201 3.42 -30.77 1.52
C ALA A 201 1.96 -30.29 1.39
N TYR A 202 1.76 -29.03 1.06
CA TYR A 202 0.46 -28.49 0.67
C TYR A 202 0.38 -28.28 -0.82
N GLN A 203 -0.81 -28.51 -1.41
CA GLN A 203 -1.08 -28.25 -2.81
C GLN A 203 -2.39 -27.49 -2.96
N THR A 204 -2.42 -26.51 -3.86
CA THR A 204 -3.61 -25.72 -4.13
C THR A 204 -4.15 -26.06 -5.52
N VAL A 205 -5.45 -26.28 -5.61
CA VAL A 205 -6.17 -26.55 -6.86
C VAL A 205 -7.23 -25.47 -7.06
N VAL A 206 -7.27 -24.88 -8.25
CA VAL A 206 -8.29 -23.92 -8.65
C VAL A 206 -9.34 -24.61 -9.49
N ILE A 207 -10.61 -24.44 -9.13
CA ILE A 207 -11.76 -24.97 -9.87
C ILE A 207 -12.67 -23.83 -10.31
N ASP A 208 -13.45 -24.07 -11.38
CA ASP A 208 -14.45 -23.11 -11.82
C ASP A 208 -15.62 -23.05 -10.83
N TYR A 209 -16.07 -21.85 -10.54
CA TYR A 209 -17.21 -21.60 -9.68
C TYR A 209 -18.52 -21.97 -10.41
N SER A 210 -19.47 -22.52 -9.67
CA SER A 210 -20.88 -22.60 -10.08
C SER A 210 -21.76 -21.93 -9.02
N PRO A 211 -22.74 -21.10 -9.43
CA PRO A 211 -23.70 -20.49 -8.50
C PRO A 211 -24.68 -21.50 -7.91
N LYS A 212 -24.79 -22.67 -8.51
CA LYS A 212 -25.62 -23.77 -8.00
C LYS A 212 -24.81 -24.59 -7.00
N ALA A 213 -25.26 -24.62 -5.76
CA ALA A 213 -24.56 -25.30 -4.67
C ALA A 213 -24.25 -26.78 -4.95
N GLY A 214 -25.17 -27.51 -5.58
CA GLY A 214 -24.97 -28.90 -5.97
C GLY A 214 -23.84 -29.07 -6.99
N GLU A 215 -23.84 -28.30 -8.06
CA GLU A 215 -22.77 -28.34 -9.08
C GLU A 215 -21.42 -27.94 -8.50
N MET A 216 -21.40 -26.99 -7.55
CA MET A 216 -20.16 -26.59 -6.88
C MET A 216 -19.64 -27.69 -5.97
N ALA A 217 -20.54 -28.36 -5.23
CA ALA A 217 -20.19 -29.50 -4.40
C ALA A 217 -19.61 -30.67 -5.22
N ASP A 218 -20.21 -30.97 -6.39
CA ASP A 218 -19.72 -31.99 -7.31
C ASP A 218 -18.30 -31.69 -7.81
N ARG A 219 -18.01 -30.45 -8.16
CA ARG A 219 -16.68 -30.01 -8.60
C ARG A 219 -15.64 -30.13 -7.48
N ILE A 220 -16.00 -29.73 -6.27
CA ILE A 220 -15.14 -29.88 -5.09
C ILE A 220 -14.87 -31.36 -4.82
N GLN A 221 -15.91 -32.20 -4.86
CA GLN A 221 -15.80 -33.64 -4.63
C GLN A 221 -14.94 -34.33 -5.68
N LEU A 222 -15.08 -33.96 -6.94
CA LEU A 222 -14.26 -34.49 -8.04
C LEU A 222 -12.78 -34.16 -7.84
N ALA A 223 -12.46 -32.91 -7.56
CA ALA A 223 -11.09 -32.47 -7.27
C ALA A 223 -10.52 -33.14 -6.01
N ALA A 224 -11.33 -33.25 -4.96
CA ALA A 224 -10.92 -33.91 -3.71
C ALA A 224 -10.62 -35.41 -3.93
N ASN A 225 -11.45 -36.11 -4.72
CA ASN A 225 -11.23 -37.52 -5.03
C ASN A 225 -9.96 -37.73 -5.88
N GLU A 226 -9.70 -36.83 -6.83
CA GLU A 226 -8.48 -36.87 -7.64
C GLU A 226 -7.23 -36.67 -6.78
N MET A 227 -7.24 -35.67 -5.93
CA MET A 227 -6.14 -35.38 -5.03
C MET A 227 -5.92 -36.44 -3.97
N SER A 228 -7.00 -37.09 -3.49
CA SER A 228 -6.90 -38.20 -2.55
C SER A 228 -6.18 -39.42 -3.16
N ARG A 229 -6.37 -39.70 -4.45
CA ARG A 229 -5.62 -40.73 -5.18
C ARG A 229 -4.12 -40.42 -5.29
N LYS A 230 -3.76 -39.12 -5.26
CA LYS A 230 -2.37 -38.65 -5.26
C LYS A 230 -1.76 -38.57 -3.86
N GLY A 231 -2.48 -39.00 -2.82
CA GLY A 231 -1.99 -39.01 -1.43
C GLY A 231 -2.23 -37.69 -0.68
N PHE A 232 -3.17 -36.88 -1.11
CA PHE A 232 -3.51 -35.61 -0.46
C PHE A 232 -4.91 -35.67 0.16
N GLU A 233 -5.13 -34.90 1.23
CA GLU A 233 -6.44 -34.67 1.84
C GLU A 233 -6.85 -33.21 1.72
N LEU A 234 -8.14 -32.93 1.51
CA LEU A 234 -8.69 -31.58 1.45
C LEU A 234 -8.70 -30.95 2.85
N VAL A 235 -8.07 -29.79 2.98
CA VAL A 235 -8.00 -29.01 4.22
C VAL A 235 -8.99 -27.86 4.20
N SER A 236 -9.14 -27.21 3.05
CA SER A 236 -9.99 -26.03 2.92
C SER A 236 -10.52 -25.88 1.50
N ALA A 237 -11.73 -25.34 1.39
CA ALA A 237 -12.32 -24.89 0.14
C ALA A 237 -12.90 -23.48 0.33
N THR A 238 -12.59 -22.57 -0.56
CA THR A 238 -13.11 -21.20 -0.55
C THR A 238 -13.48 -20.75 -1.96
N THR A 239 -14.37 -19.78 -2.06
CA THR A 239 -14.72 -19.14 -3.34
C THR A 239 -14.18 -17.71 -3.38
N THR A 240 -13.77 -17.28 -4.56
CA THR A 240 -13.28 -15.92 -4.79
C THR A 240 -14.33 -15.06 -5.47
N GLY A 241 -14.25 -13.75 -5.32
CA GLY A 241 -15.12 -12.80 -6.03
C GLY A 241 -14.96 -12.83 -7.57
N SER A 242 -13.91 -13.49 -8.08
CA SER A 242 -13.64 -13.68 -9.52
C SER A 242 -14.23 -14.98 -10.08
N ALA A 243 -15.24 -15.55 -9.44
CA ALA A 243 -15.91 -16.77 -9.85
C ALA A 243 -14.99 -18.01 -9.99
N LYS A 244 -14.08 -18.20 -9.04
CA LYS A 244 -13.23 -19.38 -8.91
C LYS A 244 -13.37 -19.99 -7.50
N GLY A 245 -13.22 -21.31 -7.39
CA GLY A 245 -13.01 -21.99 -6.13
C GLY A 245 -11.53 -22.31 -5.93
N ILE A 246 -11.02 -22.08 -4.73
CA ILE A 246 -9.66 -22.45 -4.34
C ILE A 246 -9.74 -23.54 -3.30
N LEU A 247 -9.12 -24.67 -3.58
CA LEU A 247 -9.03 -25.84 -2.71
C LEU A 247 -7.60 -25.98 -2.22
N VAL A 248 -7.42 -26.16 -0.93
CA VAL A 248 -6.11 -26.40 -0.31
C VAL A 248 -6.06 -27.84 0.18
N PHE A 249 -5.04 -28.55 -0.23
CA PHE A 249 -4.80 -29.94 0.11
C PHE A 249 -3.50 -30.08 0.90
N ARG A 250 -3.48 -31.04 1.83
CA ARG A 250 -2.30 -31.43 2.61
C ARG A 250 -1.90 -32.84 2.24
N GLY A 251 -0.62 -33.09 2.00
CA GLY A 251 -0.09 -34.42 1.81
C GLY A 251 -0.36 -35.31 3.04
N LYS A 252 -0.87 -36.51 2.83
CA LYS A 252 -0.97 -37.52 3.89
C LYS A 252 0.46 -37.94 4.18
N GLY A 253 1.00 -37.59 5.35
CA GLY A 253 2.32 -38.07 5.80
C GLY A 253 2.42 -39.57 5.67
N MET A 254 3.54 -40.03 5.12
CA MET A 254 3.88 -41.45 5.22
C MET A 254 4.21 -41.84 6.66
#